data_0836643a54ae020230bce7bc33bb914a
#
_entry.id   0836643a54ae020230bce7bc33bb914a
#
_cell.length_a   1.000
_cell.length_b   1.000
_cell.length_c   1.000
_cell.angle_alpha   90.00
_cell.angle_beta   90.00
_cell.angle_gamma   90.00
#
_symmetry.space_group_name_H-M   'P 1'
#
loop_
_entity.id
_entity.type
_entity.pdbx_description
1 polymer ?
#
loop_
_entity_poly.entity_id
_entity_poly.type
_entity_poly.pdbx_seq_one_letter_code
_entity_poly.pdbx_strand_id
1 'polypeptide(L)'
;MATTTVNGETIRAMISVHIECPFDECPCKYRIGIQGNAAPATVNVTQQGTPSTFQGTINVTAIQCFTASAMCNPAVNNFNIAFGSGGNTINFVMGRRISIQCDGNNFARVHGVANATGNVINGIFDVLIELQISPANIGNWTIIASDLHGNSFSTIFSAPVSSATFIGDCSVVP
;
A
#
# COMPACT_ATOMS: atom_id res chain seq x y z
N MET A 1 26.25 -10.52 21.89
CA MET A 1 26.56 -11.76 22.61
C MET A 1 26.14 -11.56 24.05
N ALA A 2 25.23 -12.34 24.57
CA ALA A 2 24.93 -12.34 26.00
C ALA A 2 25.59 -13.59 26.60
N THR A 3 26.31 -13.43 27.69
CA THR A 3 26.94 -14.50 28.44
C THR A 3 26.25 -14.62 29.79
N THR A 4 25.83 -15.82 30.15
CA THR A 4 25.36 -16.11 31.50
C THR A 4 26.17 -17.27 32.06
N THR A 5 26.45 -17.23 33.37
CA THR A 5 27.22 -18.27 34.03
C THR A 5 26.27 -19.05 34.97
N VAL A 6 26.18 -20.34 34.77
CA VAL A 6 25.42 -21.25 35.63
C VAL A 6 26.37 -22.35 36.12
N ASN A 7 26.45 -22.57 37.48
CA ASN A 7 27.31 -23.57 38.08
C ASN A 7 28.81 -23.54 37.73
N GLY A 8 29.35 -22.35 37.53
CA GLY A 8 30.77 -22.17 37.22
C GLY A 8 31.18 -22.49 35.75
N GLU A 9 30.25 -22.91 34.93
CA GLU A 9 30.49 -23.04 33.48
C GLU A 9 29.95 -21.83 32.73
N THR A 10 30.78 -21.26 31.85
CA THR A 10 30.39 -20.16 31.00
C THR A 10 29.66 -20.70 29.78
N ILE A 11 28.33 -20.62 29.80
CA ILE A 11 27.51 -20.99 28.63
C ILE A 11 27.51 -19.78 27.72
N ARG A 12 28.16 -19.90 26.57
CA ARG A 12 28.02 -18.96 25.46
C ARG A 12 26.73 -19.32 24.71
N ALA A 13 25.61 -18.77 25.14
CA ALA A 13 24.44 -18.76 24.31
C ALA A 13 24.74 -17.87 23.11
N MET A 14 24.97 -18.47 21.95
CA MET A 14 24.76 -17.76 20.70
C MET A 14 23.26 -17.51 20.61
N ILE A 15 22.84 -16.33 21.05
CA ILE A 15 21.57 -15.80 20.60
C ILE A 15 21.77 -15.56 19.11
N SER A 16 21.42 -16.55 18.32
CA SER A 16 21.13 -16.34 16.91
C SER A 16 19.94 -15.40 16.92
N VAL A 17 20.20 -14.10 16.77
CA VAL A 17 19.16 -13.18 16.37
C VAL A 17 18.81 -13.62 14.97
N HIS A 18 17.82 -14.50 14.85
CA HIS A 18 17.13 -14.71 13.61
C HIS A 18 16.49 -13.36 13.30
N ILE A 19 17.19 -12.57 12.52
CA ILE A 19 16.57 -11.47 11.79
C ILE A 19 15.76 -12.22 10.74
N GLU A 20 14.49 -12.52 11.09
CA GLU A 20 13.55 -13.05 10.13
C GLU A 20 13.53 -12.03 9.00
N CYS A 21 14.05 -12.44 7.84
CA CYS A 21 13.96 -11.66 6.65
C CYS A 21 12.47 -11.39 6.39
N PRO A 22 12.07 -10.14 6.12
CA PRO A 22 10.68 -9.83 5.81
C PRO A 22 10.14 -10.55 4.55
N PHE A 23 10.91 -11.44 3.94
CA PHE A 23 10.49 -12.27 2.83
C PHE A 23 9.31 -13.18 3.16
N ASP A 24 9.22 -13.69 4.40
CA ASP A 24 8.08 -14.51 4.82
C ASP A 24 6.78 -13.71 4.95
N GLU A 25 6.89 -12.37 5.06
CA GLU A 25 5.75 -11.46 5.14
C GLU A 25 5.36 -10.84 3.80
N CYS A 26 6.13 -11.10 2.75
CA CYS A 26 5.95 -10.50 1.42
C CYS A 26 5.67 -11.59 0.37
N PRO A 27 4.43 -12.12 0.26
CA PRO A 27 4.10 -13.16 -0.70
C PRO A 27 4.31 -12.70 -2.15
N CYS A 28 4.35 -11.39 -2.40
CA CYS A 28 4.64 -10.81 -3.70
C CYS A 28 5.24 -9.41 -3.61
N LYS A 29 5.82 -8.94 -4.72
CA LYS A 29 6.32 -7.58 -4.90
C LYS A 29 5.50 -6.87 -5.95
N TYR A 30 5.30 -5.60 -5.79
CA TYR A 30 4.81 -4.78 -6.88
C TYR A 30 5.21 -3.31 -6.76
N ARG A 31 5.30 -2.69 -7.92
CA ARG A 31 5.30 -1.25 -8.12
C ARG A 31 4.16 -0.96 -9.06
N ILE A 32 3.17 -0.24 -8.61
CA ILE A 32 1.98 0.09 -9.40
C ILE A 32 1.73 1.60 -9.34
N GLY A 33 1.17 2.12 -10.42
CA GLY A 33 0.82 3.53 -10.52
C GLY A 33 0.03 3.85 -11.79
N ILE A 34 -0.60 4.99 -11.79
CA ILE A 34 -1.36 5.51 -12.95
C ILE A 34 -0.39 6.15 -13.94
N GLN A 35 -0.59 5.90 -15.24
CA GLN A 35 0.16 6.57 -16.29
C GLN A 35 -0.18 8.08 -16.31
N GLY A 36 0.85 8.94 -16.46
CA GLY A 36 0.66 10.38 -16.51
C GLY A 36 0.30 11.04 -15.18
N ASN A 37 0.45 10.30 -14.07
CA ASN A 37 0.28 10.76 -12.68
C ASN A 37 -1.14 11.17 -12.26
N ALA A 38 -2.15 11.08 -13.10
CA ALA A 38 -3.53 11.33 -12.70
C ALA A 38 -4.52 10.75 -13.71
N ALA A 39 -5.69 10.35 -13.21
CA ALA A 39 -6.82 9.89 -14.01
C ALA A 39 -8.12 10.54 -13.52
N PRO A 40 -9.13 10.73 -14.38
CA PRO A 40 -10.46 11.13 -13.95
C PRO A 40 -11.05 10.07 -13.02
N ALA A 41 -11.67 10.52 -11.93
CA ALA A 41 -12.36 9.65 -10.99
C ALA A 41 -13.55 10.34 -10.36
N THR A 42 -14.56 9.53 -10.02
CA THR A 42 -15.65 9.91 -9.14
C THR A 42 -15.42 9.25 -7.80
N VAL A 43 -15.39 10.03 -6.74
CA VAL A 43 -15.21 9.51 -5.38
C VAL A 43 -16.48 9.75 -4.56
N ASN A 44 -16.83 8.77 -3.74
CA ASN A 44 -17.88 8.87 -2.76
C ASN A 44 -17.24 9.00 -1.37
N VAL A 45 -17.66 9.98 -0.63
CA VAL A 45 -17.17 10.27 0.72
C VAL A 45 -18.33 10.32 1.67
N THR A 46 -18.22 9.67 2.81
CA THR A 46 -19.13 9.89 3.94
C THR A 46 -18.35 10.56 5.05
N GLN A 47 -18.84 11.67 5.54
CA GLN A 47 -18.26 12.40 6.65
C GLN A 47 -19.31 12.60 7.74
N GLN A 48 -19.06 12.02 8.91
CA GLN A 48 -20.00 12.06 10.05
C GLN A 48 -21.45 11.67 9.65
N GLY A 49 -21.57 10.62 8.82
CA GLY A 49 -22.84 10.13 8.32
C GLY A 49 -23.43 10.88 7.13
N THR A 50 -22.81 11.99 6.69
CA THR A 50 -23.29 12.77 5.54
C THR A 50 -22.54 12.32 4.27
N PRO A 51 -23.24 11.75 3.29
CA PRO A 51 -22.63 11.33 2.02
C PRO A 51 -22.43 12.53 1.08
N SER A 52 -21.36 12.50 0.34
CA SER A 52 -21.01 13.46 -0.71
C SER A 52 -20.31 12.74 -1.87
N THR A 53 -20.46 13.27 -3.08
CA THR A 53 -19.80 12.73 -4.27
C THR A 53 -19.03 13.86 -4.96
N PHE A 54 -17.78 13.57 -5.30
CA PHE A 54 -16.91 14.53 -5.98
C PHE A 54 -16.40 13.92 -7.31
N GLN A 55 -16.37 14.73 -8.35
CA GLN A 55 -15.75 14.41 -9.62
C GLN A 55 -14.44 15.18 -9.73
N GLY A 56 -13.35 14.52 -10.03
CA GLY A 56 -12.04 15.15 -10.07
C GLY A 56 -10.98 14.26 -10.70
N THR A 57 -9.75 14.46 -10.28
CA THR A 57 -8.62 13.64 -10.69
C THR A 57 -8.02 12.90 -9.50
N ILE A 58 -7.58 11.67 -9.74
CA ILE A 58 -6.94 10.84 -8.74
C ILE A 58 -5.57 10.37 -9.24
N ASN A 59 -4.59 10.40 -8.36
CA ASN A 59 -3.31 9.73 -8.52
C ASN A 59 -3.19 8.60 -7.51
N VAL A 60 -2.67 7.46 -7.93
CA VAL A 60 -2.40 6.31 -7.07
C VAL A 60 -1.04 5.76 -7.40
N THR A 61 -0.21 5.59 -6.37
CA THR A 61 1.05 4.87 -6.45
C THR A 61 1.19 3.93 -5.27
N ALA A 62 1.70 2.73 -5.50
CA ALA A 62 2.05 1.83 -4.40
C ALA A 62 3.29 1.01 -4.75
N ILE A 63 4.14 0.83 -3.74
CA ILE A 63 5.35 0.02 -3.82
C ILE A 63 5.35 -0.90 -2.61
N GLN A 64 5.45 -2.20 -2.85
CA GLN A 64 5.42 -3.18 -1.77
C GLN A 64 6.54 -4.20 -1.95
N CYS A 65 7.21 -4.50 -0.83
CA CYS A 65 8.23 -5.54 -0.74
C CYS A 65 9.43 -5.36 -1.68
N PHE A 66 9.71 -4.17 -2.17
CA PHE A 66 10.96 -3.88 -2.86
C PHE A 66 12.07 -3.65 -1.83
N THR A 67 13.20 -4.33 -1.99
CA THR A 67 14.42 -4.10 -1.22
C THR A 67 15.51 -3.58 -2.13
N ALA A 68 16.37 -2.72 -1.62
CA ALA A 68 17.51 -2.19 -2.37
C ALA A 68 18.71 -3.16 -2.40
N SER A 69 18.66 -4.27 -1.66
CA SER A 69 19.75 -5.25 -1.62
C SER A 69 19.22 -6.67 -1.45
N ALA A 70 20.05 -7.67 -1.85
CA ALA A 70 19.79 -9.07 -1.64
C ALA A 70 19.84 -9.50 -0.15
N MET A 71 20.30 -8.64 0.74
CA MET A 71 20.28 -8.87 2.19
C MET A 71 19.01 -8.23 2.76
N CYS A 72 18.47 -8.80 3.84
CA CYS A 72 17.24 -8.39 4.52
C CYS A 72 17.23 -6.93 4.97
N ASN A 73 17.29 -6.01 4.04
CA ASN A 73 16.95 -4.62 4.30
C ASN A 73 15.42 -4.50 4.41
N PRO A 74 14.92 -3.61 5.26
CA PRO A 74 13.50 -3.39 5.33
C PRO A 74 12.95 -3.10 3.94
N ALA A 75 11.98 -3.90 3.53
CA ALA A 75 11.31 -3.72 2.26
C ALA A 75 10.68 -2.32 2.20
N VAL A 76 10.78 -1.68 1.05
CA VAL A 76 10.04 -0.44 0.83
C VAL A 76 8.57 -0.80 0.69
N ASN A 77 7.77 -0.33 1.64
CA ASN A 77 6.33 -0.48 1.64
C ASN A 77 5.71 0.90 1.75
N ASN A 78 5.02 1.31 0.71
CA ASN A 78 4.38 2.61 0.68
C ASN A 78 3.24 2.63 -0.34
N PHE A 79 2.18 3.35 -0.04
CA PHE A 79 1.23 3.82 -1.04
C PHE A 79 0.88 5.29 -0.78
N ASN A 80 0.53 5.95 -1.85
CA ASN A 80 0.01 7.31 -1.85
C ASN A 80 -1.21 7.37 -2.76
N ILE A 81 -2.29 7.96 -2.25
CA ILE A 81 -3.50 8.26 -3.00
C ILE A 81 -3.73 9.76 -2.86
N ALA A 82 -3.84 10.47 -3.97
CA ALA A 82 -4.13 11.91 -3.98
C ALA A 82 -5.33 12.18 -4.89
N PHE A 83 -6.38 12.77 -4.34
CA PHE A 83 -7.56 13.19 -5.07
C PHE A 83 -7.74 14.69 -4.98
N GLY A 84 -8.11 15.32 -6.11
CA GLY A 84 -8.39 16.74 -6.18
C GLY A 84 -9.60 17.06 -7.06
N SER A 85 -10.48 17.95 -6.59
CA SER A 85 -11.71 18.37 -7.26
C SER A 85 -12.11 19.79 -6.86
N GLY A 86 -11.92 20.78 -7.73
CA GLY A 86 -12.46 22.13 -7.53
C GLY A 86 -12.09 22.81 -6.19
N GLY A 87 -10.88 22.55 -5.70
CA GLY A 87 -10.41 23.02 -4.38
C GLY A 87 -10.59 22.00 -3.24
N ASN A 88 -11.35 20.93 -3.44
CA ASN A 88 -11.42 19.82 -2.48
C ASN A 88 -10.23 18.86 -2.68
N THR A 89 -9.60 18.48 -1.60
CA THR A 89 -8.43 17.59 -1.61
C THR A 89 -8.55 16.48 -0.58
N ILE A 90 -8.10 15.29 -0.97
CA ILE A 90 -7.99 14.13 -0.09
C ILE A 90 -6.67 13.43 -0.43
N ASN A 91 -5.81 13.20 0.56
CA ASN A 91 -4.58 12.48 0.39
C ASN A 91 -4.48 11.38 1.44
N PHE A 92 -4.14 10.16 1.04
CA PHE A 92 -3.81 9.07 1.94
C PHE A 92 -2.35 8.71 1.75
N VAL A 93 -1.59 8.72 2.83
CA VAL A 93 -0.20 8.26 2.86
C VAL A 93 -0.10 7.10 3.82
N MET A 94 0.38 5.96 3.34
CA MET A 94 0.50 4.76 4.17
C MET A 94 1.45 4.99 5.34
N GLY A 95 0.96 4.74 6.54
CA GLY A 95 1.76 4.70 7.77
C GLY A 95 2.22 3.28 8.12
N ARG A 96 1.40 2.27 7.84
CA ARG A 96 1.69 0.87 8.13
C ARG A 96 0.96 -0.07 7.17
N ARG A 97 1.68 -1.06 6.65
CA ARG A 97 1.09 -2.18 5.91
C ARG A 97 0.41 -3.16 6.88
N ILE A 98 -0.72 -3.74 6.48
CA ILE A 98 -1.40 -4.83 7.18
C ILE A 98 -1.20 -6.13 6.39
N SER A 99 -1.56 -6.13 5.10
CA SER A 99 -1.43 -7.29 4.23
C SER A 99 -1.21 -6.91 2.77
N ILE A 100 -0.64 -7.83 2.02
CA ILE A 100 -0.54 -7.73 0.57
C ILE A 100 -0.93 -9.06 -0.07
N GLN A 101 -1.41 -8.97 -1.29
CA GLN A 101 -1.73 -10.11 -2.14
C GLN A 101 -1.45 -9.75 -3.59
N CYS A 102 -0.94 -10.70 -4.36
CA CYS A 102 -0.97 -10.62 -5.81
C CYS A 102 -1.29 -11.99 -6.42
N ASP A 103 -1.74 -11.98 -7.68
CA ASP A 103 -2.01 -13.18 -8.46
C ASP A 103 -1.49 -12.95 -9.88
N GLY A 104 -0.58 -13.82 -10.30
CA GLY A 104 0.15 -13.64 -11.56
C GLY A 104 0.89 -12.30 -11.62
N ASN A 105 0.81 -11.64 -12.77
CA ASN A 105 1.42 -10.34 -13.02
C ASN A 105 0.40 -9.22 -13.28
N ASN A 106 -0.87 -9.47 -13.03
CA ASN A 106 -1.97 -8.58 -13.39
C ASN A 106 -2.92 -8.22 -12.24
N PHE A 107 -2.71 -8.78 -11.04
CA PHE A 107 -3.50 -8.42 -9.87
C PHE A 107 -2.60 -8.08 -8.68
N ALA A 108 -2.92 -6.96 -8.03
CA ALA A 108 -2.29 -6.57 -6.77
C ALA A 108 -3.33 -6.00 -5.81
N ARG A 109 -3.19 -6.36 -4.54
CA ARG A 109 -3.99 -5.80 -3.44
C ARG A 109 -3.05 -5.39 -2.32
N VAL A 110 -3.29 -4.22 -1.74
CA VAL A 110 -2.66 -3.78 -0.51
C VAL A 110 -3.71 -3.31 0.47
N HIS A 111 -3.55 -3.74 1.71
CA HIS A 111 -4.32 -3.30 2.86
C HIS A 111 -3.37 -2.68 3.86
N GLY A 112 -3.64 -1.46 4.27
CA GLY A 112 -2.78 -0.72 5.18
C GLY A 112 -3.53 0.35 5.97
N VAL A 113 -2.89 0.84 7.01
CA VAL A 113 -3.34 2.01 7.75
C VAL A 113 -2.66 3.23 7.15
N ALA A 114 -3.43 4.25 6.82
CA ALA A 114 -2.94 5.49 6.23
C ALA A 114 -3.38 6.71 7.04
N ASN A 115 -2.58 7.75 6.95
CA ASN A 115 -2.96 9.07 7.40
C ASN A 115 -3.67 9.80 6.25
N ALA A 116 -4.93 10.16 6.47
CA ALA A 116 -5.68 11.00 5.55
C ALA A 116 -5.45 12.47 5.88
N THR A 117 -5.18 13.27 4.85
CA THR A 117 -5.03 14.73 4.95
C THR A 117 -5.77 15.40 3.81
N GLY A 118 -6.21 16.63 4.03
CA GLY A 118 -6.95 17.42 3.06
C GLY A 118 -8.01 18.28 3.75
N ASN A 119 -8.88 18.86 2.96
CA ASN A 119 -9.96 19.69 3.49
C ASN A 119 -11.32 18.97 3.51
N VAL A 120 -11.38 17.73 3.02
CA VAL A 120 -12.63 16.94 3.01
C VAL A 120 -12.62 15.94 4.17
N ILE A 121 -11.60 15.11 4.28
CA ILE A 121 -11.45 14.13 5.38
C ILE A 121 -10.04 14.17 5.94
N ASN A 122 -9.90 13.88 7.23
CA ASN A 122 -8.64 13.83 7.95
C ASN A 122 -8.65 12.71 8.99
N GLY A 123 -7.49 12.20 9.34
CA GLY A 123 -7.33 11.22 10.40
C GLY A 123 -6.72 9.90 9.94
N ILE A 124 -6.87 8.88 10.76
CA ILE A 124 -6.31 7.56 10.49
C ILE A 124 -7.39 6.68 9.87
N PHE A 125 -7.09 6.15 8.72
CA PHE A 125 -8.00 5.30 7.93
C PHE A 125 -7.39 3.93 7.70
N ASP A 126 -8.25 2.94 7.69
CA ASP A 126 -8.00 1.62 7.13
C ASP A 126 -8.23 1.70 5.62
N VAL A 127 -7.26 1.36 4.81
CA VAL A 127 -7.27 1.58 3.35
C VAL A 127 -6.99 0.29 2.62
N LEU A 128 -7.87 -0.06 1.71
CA LEU A 128 -7.72 -1.16 0.77
C LEU A 128 -7.57 -0.59 -0.64
N ILE A 129 -6.53 -1.00 -1.34
CA ILE A 129 -6.33 -0.73 -2.77
C ILE A 129 -6.30 -2.06 -3.50
N GLU A 130 -7.08 -2.18 -4.54
CA GLU A 130 -7.04 -3.30 -5.48
C GLU A 130 -6.79 -2.79 -6.89
N LEU A 131 -5.94 -3.49 -7.62
CA LEU A 131 -5.66 -3.26 -9.03
C LEU A 131 -5.78 -4.57 -9.79
N GLN A 132 -6.61 -4.56 -10.83
CA GLN A 132 -6.66 -5.60 -11.85
C GLN A 132 -6.24 -5.01 -13.19
N ILE A 133 -5.16 -5.53 -13.79
CA ILE A 133 -4.64 -5.05 -15.08
C ILE A 133 -5.17 -5.93 -16.19
N SER A 134 -5.73 -5.29 -17.22
CA SER A 134 -6.16 -5.95 -18.45
C SER A 134 -4.98 -6.15 -19.43
N PRO A 135 -5.12 -7.04 -20.45
CA PRO A 135 -4.08 -7.20 -21.49
C PRO A 135 -3.75 -5.92 -22.27
N ALA A 136 -4.63 -4.92 -22.25
CA ALA A 136 -4.41 -3.61 -22.87
C ALA A 136 -3.66 -2.62 -21.96
N ASN A 137 -3.08 -3.06 -20.84
CA ASN A 137 -2.44 -2.21 -19.83
C ASN A 137 -3.38 -1.17 -19.20
N ILE A 138 -4.67 -1.46 -19.16
CA ILE A 138 -5.65 -0.67 -18.43
C ILE A 138 -5.84 -1.31 -17.07
N GLY A 139 -5.56 -0.54 -16.01
CA GLY A 139 -5.84 -0.92 -14.65
C GLY A 139 -7.28 -0.57 -14.25
N ASN A 140 -7.98 -1.54 -13.71
CA ASN A 140 -9.24 -1.31 -12.98
C ASN A 140 -8.89 -1.20 -11.50
N TRP A 141 -9.11 -0.03 -10.95
CA TRP A 141 -8.76 0.32 -9.59
C TRP A 141 -10.00 0.34 -8.71
N THR A 142 -9.91 -0.29 -7.56
CA THR A 142 -10.88 -0.16 -6.47
C THR A 142 -10.14 0.34 -5.24
N ILE A 143 -10.61 1.43 -4.65
CA ILE A 143 -10.03 1.99 -3.44
C ILE A 143 -11.16 2.21 -2.44
N ILE A 144 -10.97 1.68 -1.24
CA ILE A 144 -11.92 1.82 -0.13
C ILE A 144 -11.11 2.24 1.10
N ALA A 145 -11.59 3.26 1.79
CA ALA A 145 -11.01 3.66 3.07
C ALA A 145 -12.14 3.93 4.08
N SER A 146 -11.89 3.60 5.34
CA SER A 146 -12.82 3.88 6.44
C SER A 146 -12.07 4.11 7.75
N ASP A 147 -12.68 4.89 8.64
CA ASP A 147 -12.20 5.10 9.99
C ASP A 147 -13.17 4.54 11.04
N LEU A 148 -12.79 4.63 12.31
CA LEU A 148 -13.63 4.19 13.43
C LEU A 148 -14.78 5.18 13.78
N HIS A 149 -14.83 6.34 13.14
CA HIS A 149 -15.81 7.39 13.40
C HIS A 149 -16.94 7.42 12.35
N GLY A 150 -16.95 6.44 11.43
CA GLY A 150 -17.95 6.33 10.38
C GLY A 150 -17.67 7.22 9.16
N ASN A 151 -16.46 7.77 9.05
CA ASN A 151 -16.04 8.40 7.80
C ASN A 151 -15.56 7.35 6.81
N SER A 152 -15.85 7.55 5.54
CA SER A 152 -15.44 6.64 4.48
C SER A 152 -15.11 7.36 3.19
N PHE A 153 -14.29 6.72 2.38
CA PHE A 153 -13.95 7.09 1.02
C PHE A 153 -14.03 5.86 0.14
N SER A 154 -14.59 5.99 -1.03
CA SER A 154 -14.55 4.90 -2.01
C SER A 154 -14.53 5.44 -3.44
N THR A 155 -13.84 4.71 -4.32
CA THR A 155 -13.82 4.96 -5.75
C THR A 155 -13.54 3.69 -6.53
N ILE A 156 -14.11 3.62 -7.73
CA ILE A 156 -13.79 2.63 -8.75
C ILE A 156 -13.57 3.39 -10.05
N PHE A 157 -12.44 3.16 -10.69
CA PHE A 157 -12.12 3.80 -11.97
C PHE A 157 -11.17 2.96 -12.79
N SER A 158 -11.06 3.27 -14.09
CA SER A 158 -10.12 2.63 -15.00
C SER A 158 -9.15 3.65 -15.56
N ALA A 159 -7.88 3.32 -15.61
CA ALA A 159 -6.84 4.16 -16.18
C ALA A 159 -5.67 3.33 -16.71
N PRO A 160 -4.94 3.81 -17.74
CA PRO A 160 -3.70 3.19 -18.13
C PRO A 160 -2.73 3.11 -16.95
N VAL A 161 -2.05 1.98 -16.80
CA VAL A 161 -1.02 1.82 -15.77
C VAL A 161 0.32 2.40 -16.25
N SER A 162 1.12 2.86 -15.31
CA SER A 162 2.48 3.35 -15.57
C SER A 162 3.32 2.29 -16.28
N SER A 163 4.19 2.69 -17.19
CA SER A 163 5.16 1.79 -17.84
C SER A 163 6.16 1.16 -16.87
N ALA A 164 6.31 1.72 -15.67
CA ALA A 164 7.13 1.17 -14.60
C ALA A 164 6.36 0.18 -13.71
N THR A 165 5.11 -0.16 -14.06
CA THR A 165 4.30 -1.11 -13.29
C THR A 165 4.90 -2.50 -13.39
N PHE A 166 5.06 -3.12 -12.22
CA PHE A 166 5.53 -4.50 -12.07
C PHE A 166 4.68 -5.16 -10.97
N ILE A 167 4.25 -6.38 -11.22
CA ILE A 167 3.62 -7.27 -10.22
C ILE A 167 4.27 -8.64 -10.39
N GLY A 168 4.72 -9.24 -9.31
CA GLY A 168 5.35 -10.54 -9.36
C GLY A 168 5.64 -11.14 -7.99
N ASP A 169 6.21 -12.34 -8.02
CA ASP A 169 6.66 -13.06 -6.82
C ASP A 169 7.83 -12.31 -6.14
N CYS A 170 7.92 -12.39 -4.81
CA CYS A 170 9.05 -11.86 -4.04
C CYS A 170 10.40 -12.49 -4.39
N SER A 171 10.42 -13.68 -4.98
CA SER A 171 11.62 -14.35 -5.46
C SER A 171 12.16 -13.76 -6.76
N VAL A 172 11.35 -13.07 -7.54
CA VAL A 172 11.76 -12.44 -8.80
C VAL A 172 12.36 -11.07 -8.50
N VAL A 173 13.66 -10.94 -8.77
CA VAL A 173 14.36 -9.65 -8.75
C VAL A 173 14.28 -9.08 -10.15
N PRO A 174 13.67 -7.91 -10.40
CA PRO A 174 13.71 -7.26 -11.69
C PRO A 174 15.10 -6.74 -12.01
#